data_54deb5689b01d997e9e6318abc313868
#
_entry.id   54deb5689b01d997e9e6318abc313868
#
_cell.length_a   1.000
_cell.length_b   1.000
_cell.length_c   1.000
_cell.angle_alpha   90.00
_cell.angle_beta   90.00
_cell.angle_gamma   90.00
#
_symmetry.space_group_name_H-M   'P 1'
#
loop_
_entity.id
_entity.type
_entity.pdbx_description
1 polymer ?
#
loop_
_entity_poly.entity_id
_entity_poly.type
_entity_poly.pdbx_seq_one_letter_code
_entity_poly.pdbx_strand_id
1 'polypeptide(L)'
;MVAATPLLYTTHMLQQFTVENFLSFKDREVFKLQPGKGSRNKEHKVEPVKGHWILKSAALFGPNAGGKSNFVEALEYGKRLVLFGTRAETLIEYHPFRLSSESKKKDTTFIYQILCNNKKYEYGFSYNAERITKEWLKQITRKTEYIIFDRDIASKDPFNISYLIKINPKEEERQFLNFFAKATPQHQLFLHEVISRNLRDNVSNIEDLWEVIKWFADTLKVLFPDTPYKQGGMLKAVNDEQLKEGFGELLRYFDTGIQAIDLIDVDFDKLGITQDMKQFIKTDLSKSSNAEAFGSLRFENNLYLITYVDSTIKAKKLQTIHNIIDDDDKEYFSLGDESDGTQRIFDYIPLILDLIQGEKVFVIDEMERCLHPALMRKLIELFFKYSNNISTQLIFTTHESTLMDQDLLRRDEIWLIEKNKEGVSSLKRLDEKFNLRFDKELERSYLKGLFGASPNFGSEGTILKLKALLDS
;
A
#
# COMPACT_ATOMS: atom_id res chain seq x y z
N MET A 1 -20.99 -19.29 30.86
CA MET A 1 -20.39 -19.45 29.53
C MET A 1 -21.41 -18.96 28.52
N VAL A 2 -21.30 -17.69 28.12
CA VAL A 2 -22.09 -17.12 27.03
C VAL A 2 -21.32 -17.47 25.76
N ALA A 3 -21.91 -18.29 24.90
CA ALA A 3 -21.36 -18.61 23.59
C ALA A 3 -21.30 -17.28 22.80
N ALA A 4 -20.09 -16.80 22.56
CA ALA A 4 -19.88 -15.66 21.67
C ALA A 4 -20.38 -16.08 20.28
N THR A 5 -21.44 -15.42 19.83
CA THR A 5 -21.84 -15.48 18.42
C THR A 5 -20.62 -15.09 17.59
N PRO A 6 -20.21 -15.87 16.58
CA PRO A 6 -19.09 -15.44 15.73
C PRO A 6 -19.51 -14.14 15.06
N LEU A 7 -18.87 -13.06 15.44
CA LEU A 7 -18.90 -11.81 14.69
C LEU A 7 -18.50 -12.17 13.26
N LEU A 8 -19.42 -11.98 12.33
CA LEU A 8 -19.14 -12.07 10.89
C LEU A 8 -18.21 -10.91 10.56
N TYR A 9 -16.90 -11.12 10.74
CA TYR A 9 -15.89 -10.15 10.32
C TYR A 9 -15.96 -10.04 8.80
N THR A 10 -16.18 -8.84 8.32
CA THR A 10 -15.99 -8.50 6.91
C THR A 10 -14.51 -8.67 6.60
N THR A 11 -14.17 -9.59 5.72
CA THR A 11 -12.77 -9.88 5.41
C THR A 11 -12.38 -9.28 4.08
N HIS A 12 -11.40 -8.38 4.12
CA HIS A 12 -10.85 -7.74 2.93
C HIS A 12 -9.34 -7.97 2.89
N MET A 13 -8.88 -8.91 2.05
CA MET A 13 -7.47 -9.32 2.03
C MET A 13 -6.94 -9.46 0.60
N LEU A 14 -5.64 -9.20 0.43
CA LEU A 14 -4.89 -9.62 -0.74
C LEU A 14 -4.51 -11.10 -0.59
N GLN A 15 -4.75 -11.92 -1.62
CA GLN A 15 -4.31 -13.31 -1.67
C GLN A 15 -3.11 -13.51 -2.60
N GLN A 16 -3.14 -12.82 -3.74
CA GLN A 16 -2.09 -12.90 -4.74
C GLN A 16 -2.05 -11.61 -5.56
N PHE A 17 -0.86 -11.22 -5.96
CA PHE A 17 -0.63 -10.19 -6.96
C PHE A 17 0.29 -10.72 -8.04
N THR A 18 -0.04 -10.43 -9.29
CA THR A 18 0.78 -10.80 -10.46
C THR A 18 1.13 -9.55 -11.24
N VAL A 19 2.39 -9.44 -11.61
CA VAL A 19 2.92 -8.37 -12.46
C VAL A 19 3.68 -8.98 -13.64
N GLU A 20 3.50 -8.41 -14.82
CA GLU A 20 4.21 -8.82 -16.04
C GLU A 20 4.52 -7.59 -16.89
N ASN A 21 5.72 -7.51 -17.42
CA ASN A 21 6.22 -6.44 -18.29
C ASN A 21 6.01 -5.02 -17.70
N PHE A 22 6.47 -4.82 -16.47
CA PHE A 22 6.38 -3.53 -15.80
C PHE A 22 7.71 -3.16 -15.13
N LEU A 23 8.26 -1.99 -15.45
CA LEU A 23 9.53 -1.47 -14.93
C LEU A 23 10.67 -2.50 -15.04
N SER A 24 11.11 -3.10 -13.92
CA SER A 24 12.16 -4.11 -13.92
C SER A 24 11.64 -5.56 -14.02
N PHE A 25 10.35 -5.78 -13.98
CA PHE A 25 9.72 -7.08 -14.16
C PHE A 25 9.43 -7.34 -15.64
N LYS A 26 10.31 -8.10 -16.31
CA LYS A 26 10.12 -8.50 -17.71
C LYS A 26 9.12 -9.62 -17.83
N ASP A 27 9.32 -10.65 -17.04
CA ASP A 27 8.54 -11.87 -17.05
C ASP A 27 7.42 -11.83 -16.03
N ARG A 28 6.53 -12.79 -16.11
CA ARG A 28 5.38 -12.89 -15.19
C ARG A 28 5.86 -13.32 -13.80
N GLU A 29 5.72 -12.45 -12.84
CA GLU A 29 6.05 -12.68 -11.44
C GLU A 29 4.78 -12.76 -10.59
N VAL A 30 4.75 -13.72 -9.66
CA VAL A 30 3.57 -14.02 -8.83
C VAL A 30 3.94 -13.95 -7.37
N PHE A 31 3.37 -12.97 -6.67
CA PHE A 31 3.45 -12.81 -5.22
C PHE A 31 2.23 -13.41 -4.55
N LYS A 32 2.43 -14.35 -3.60
CA LYS A 32 1.36 -15.11 -2.95
C LYS A 32 1.39 -14.96 -1.44
N LEU A 33 0.23 -14.78 -0.84
CA LEU A 33 0.03 -14.75 0.61
C LEU A 33 -0.63 -16.04 1.14
N GLN A 34 -0.55 -17.13 0.37
CA GLN A 34 -0.98 -18.43 0.82
C GLN A 34 0.09 -19.06 1.72
N PRO A 35 -0.25 -19.50 2.97
CA PRO A 35 0.74 -20.11 3.87
C PRO A 35 1.32 -21.40 3.30
N GLY A 36 2.60 -21.60 3.56
CA GLY A 36 3.28 -22.87 3.36
C GLY A 36 2.96 -23.90 4.47
N LYS A 37 3.71 -25.00 4.48
CA LYS A 37 3.47 -26.12 5.42
C LYS A 37 3.94 -25.87 6.87
N GLY A 38 4.55 -24.72 7.17
CA GLY A 38 5.09 -24.40 8.48
C GLY A 38 4.02 -24.28 9.57
N SER A 39 4.31 -24.78 10.79
CA SER A 39 3.39 -24.77 11.94
C SER A 39 3.66 -23.69 12.98
N ARG A 40 4.80 -22.97 12.90
CA ARG A 40 5.15 -21.87 13.81
C ARG A 40 4.30 -20.63 13.54
N ASN A 41 4.23 -19.73 14.52
CA ASN A 41 3.60 -18.41 14.45
C ASN A 41 2.20 -18.52 13.80
N LYS A 42 1.30 -19.23 14.47
CA LYS A 42 -0.06 -19.52 13.95
C LYS A 42 -0.88 -18.24 13.84
N GLU A 43 -0.59 -17.24 14.65
CA GLU A 43 -1.19 -15.91 14.68
C GLU A 43 -0.86 -15.06 13.43
N HIS A 44 0.16 -15.47 12.67
CA HIS A 44 0.55 -14.81 11.41
C HIS A 44 -0.35 -15.17 10.22
N LYS A 45 -1.31 -16.05 10.43
CA LYS A 45 -2.26 -16.45 9.39
C LYS A 45 -3.68 -16.45 9.93
N VAL A 46 -4.62 -16.22 9.04
CA VAL A 46 -6.05 -16.21 9.33
C VAL A 46 -6.78 -17.14 8.36
N GLU A 47 -7.87 -17.72 8.80
CA GLU A 47 -8.77 -18.55 8.00
C GLU A 47 -10.11 -17.83 7.81
N PRO A 48 -10.19 -16.84 6.91
CA PRO A 48 -11.42 -16.08 6.71
C PRO A 48 -12.55 -16.92 6.14
N VAL A 49 -12.23 -17.92 5.35
CA VAL A 49 -13.16 -18.89 4.78
C VAL A 49 -12.63 -20.28 5.06
N LYS A 50 -13.45 -21.18 5.56
CA LYS A 50 -13.05 -22.56 5.95
C LYS A 50 -12.20 -23.23 4.87
N GLY A 51 -11.00 -23.66 5.24
CA GLY A 51 -10.02 -24.28 4.35
C GLY A 51 -9.18 -23.30 3.51
N HIS A 52 -9.35 -21.98 3.68
CA HIS A 52 -8.60 -20.95 2.97
C HIS A 52 -7.80 -20.09 3.96
N TRP A 53 -6.56 -20.46 4.16
CA TRP A 53 -5.63 -19.72 5.00
C TRP A 53 -4.90 -18.64 4.20
N ILE A 54 -4.73 -17.45 4.79
CA ILE A 54 -4.02 -16.32 4.22
C ILE A 54 -3.01 -15.80 5.24
N LEU A 55 -1.81 -15.46 4.78
CA LEU A 55 -0.79 -14.78 5.59
C LEU A 55 -1.19 -13.33 5.85
N LYS A 56 -0.92 -12.88 7.06
CA LYS A 56 -1.16 -11.51 7.50
C LYS A 56 0.01 -10.59 7.18
N SER A 57 1.18 -11.15 6.89
CA SER A 57 2.33 -10.33 6.52
C SER A 57 3.17 -10.95 5.40
N ALA A 58 3.97 -10.10 4.78
CA ALA A 58 5.10 -10.50 3.95
C ALA A 58 6.19 -9.43 3.97
N ALA A 59 7.43 -9.85 4.13
CA ALA A 59 8.61 -9.02 4.08
C ALA A 59 9.43 -9.30 2.82
N LEU A 60 9.67 -8.28 2.01
CA LEU A 60 10.38 -8.38 0.73
C LEU A 60 11.80 -7.82 0.91
N PHE A 61 12.77 -8.72 0.91
CA PHE A 61 14.20 -8.41 1.05
C PHE A 61 14.89 -8.39 -0.31
N GLY A 62 15.95 -7.64 -0.42
CA GLY A 62 16.77 -7.61 -1.62
C GLY A 62 17.76 -6.43 -1.64
N PRO A 63 18.76 -6.46 -2.54
CA PRO A 63 19.73 -5.38 -2.64
C PRO A 63 19.10 -4.08 -3.15
N ASN A 64 19.86 -2.98 -3.03
CA ASN A 64 19.53 -1.74 -3.69
C ASN A 64 19.37 -1.97 -5.20
N ALA A 65 18.39 -1.32 -5.81
CA ALA A 65 18.04 -1.51 -7.22
C ALA A 65 17.58 -2.93 -7.59
N GLY A 66 17.32 -3.84 -6.64
CA GLY A 66 16.81 -5.20 -6.90
C GLY A 66 15.42 -5.25 -7.52
N GLY A 67 14.60 -4.20 -7.31
CA GLY A 67 13.23 -4.10 -7.82
C GLY A 67 12.14 -4.05 -6.74
N LYS A 68 12.52 -3.86 -5.45
CA LYS A 68 11.56 -3.77 -4.33
C LYS A 68 10.54 -2.64 -4.53
N SER A 69 11.02 -1.42 -4.74
CA SER A 69 10.15 -0.26 -4.99
C SER A 69 9.34 -0.41 -6.29
N ASN A 70 9.89 -1.08 -7.33
CA ASN A 70 9.14 -1.36 -8.55
C ASN A 70 7.96 -2.32 -8.31
N PHE A 71 8.08 -3.24 -7.34
CA PHE A 71 6.99 -4.11 -6.93
C PHE A 71 5.87 -3.31 -6.24
N VAL A 72 6.24 -2.41 -5.35
CA VAL A 72 5.29 -1.52 -4.65
C VAL A 72 4.62 -0.56 -5.65
N GLU A 73 5.41 0.00 -6.59
CA GLU A 73 4.90 0.85 -7.67
C GLU A 73 3.92 0.11 -8.58
N ALA A 74 4.15 -1.18 -8.87
CA ALA A 74 3.23 -1.99 -9.66
C ALA A 74 1.84 -2.10 -9.00
N LEU A 75 1.81 -2.31 -7.68
CA LEU A 75 0.57 -2.36 -6.92
C LEU A 75 -0.17 -1.02 -6.91
N GLU A 76 0.57 0.08 -6.67
CA GLU A 76 -0.01 1.43 -6.63
C GLU A 76 -0.45 1.90 -8.02
N TYR A 77 0.34 1.63 -9.05
CA TYR A 77 0.01 2.03 -10.41
C TYR A 77 -1.30 1.39 -10.89
N GLY A 78 -1.46 0.09 -10.66
CA GLY A 78 -2.71 -0.60 -10.99
C GLY A 78 -3.92 -0.06 -10.21
N LYS A 79 -3.75 0.23 -8.91
CA LYS A 79 -4.77 0.89 -8.09
C LYS A 79 -5.12 2.28 -8.64
N ARG A 80 -4.12 3.09 -9.03
CA ARG A 80 -4.35 4.42 -9.61
C ARG A 80 -5.17 4.35 -10.90
N LEU A 81 -4.88 3.40 -11.78
CA LEU A 81 -5.66 3.23 -13.01
C LEU A 81 -7.13 2.89 -12.72
N VAL A 82 -7.40 2.05 -11.72
CA VAL A 82 -8.77 1.72 -11.30
C VAL A 82 -9.49 2.93 -10.73
N LEU A 83 -8.87 3.68 -9.82
CA LEU A 83 -9.56 4.74 -9.08
C LEU A 83 -9.63 6.07 -9.83
N PHE A 84 -8.57 6.43 -10.54
CA PHE A 84 -8.43 7.74 -11.18
C PHE A 84 -8.45 7.69 -12.71
N GLY A 85 -8.36 6.48 -13.28
CA GLY A 85 -8.35 6.28 -14.72
C GLY A 85 -7.14 6.90 -15.41
N THR A 86 -7.27 7.11 -16.70
CA THR A 86 -6.32 7.85 -17.54
C THR A 86 -6.87 9.23 -17.89
N ARG A 87 -6.01 10.20 -18.15
CA ARG A 87 -6.46 11.52 -18.61
C ARG A 87 -7.05 11.40 -20.01
N ALA A 88 -8.21 12.03 -20.24
CA ALA A 88 -9.03 11.87 -21.44
C ALA A 88 -8.32 12.16 -22.77
N GLU A 89 -7.24 12.93 -22.78
CA GLU A 89 -6.53 13.40 -23.98
C GLU A 89 -5.10 12.85 -24.08
N THR A 90 -4.67 11.97 -23.17
CA THR A 90 -3.29 11.49 -23.12
C THR A 90 -3.23 9.98 -23.30
N LEU A 91 -2.13 9.50 -23.88
CA LEU A 91 -1.77 8.09 -23.89
C LEU A 91 -1.67 7.56 -22.44
N ILE A 92 -1.93 6.27 -22.28
CA ILE A 92 -1.73 5.61 -20.99
C ILE A 92 -0.24 5.70 -20.62
N GLU A 93 0.08 6.14 -19.38
CA GLU A 93 1.45 6.06 -18.89
C GLU A 93 1.91 4.60 -18.96
N TYR A 94 2.83 4.31 -19.84
CA TYR A 94 3.26 2.95 -20.13
C TYR A 94 4.72 2.76 -19.75
N HIS A 95 4.96 1.87 -18.79
CA HIS A 95 6.27 1.61 -18.18
C HIS A 95 6.71 0.15 -18.39
N PRO A 96 6.89 -0.32 -19.64
CA PRO A 96 7.33 -1.70 -19.90
C PRO A 96 8.76 -1.91 -19.46
N PHE A 97 9.19 -3.17 -19.41
CA PHE A 97 10.62 -3.49 -19.24
C PHE A 97 11.42 -2.93 -20.41
N ARG A 98 12.24 -1.92 -20.12
CA ARG A 98 12.88 -1.08 -21.16
C ARG A 98 14.12 -1.70 -21.81
N LEU A 99 14.75 -2.72 -21.18
CA LEU A 99 15.99 -3.33 -21.65
C LEU A 99 15.77 -4.45 -22.68
N SER A 100 14.54 -4.64 -23.17
CA SER A 100 14.19 -5.58 -24.23
C SER A 100 13.34 -4.88 -25.30
N SER A 101 13.76 -4.99 -26.57
CA SER A 101 12.98 -4.44 -27.69
C SER A 101 11.62 -5.15 -27.86
N GLU A 102 11.56 -6.43 -27.50
CA GLU A 102 10.32 -7.22 -27.51
C GLU A 102 9.37 -6.75 -26.43
N SER A 103 9.85 -6.55 -25.20
CA SER A 103 9.05 -6.11 -24.06
C SER A 103 8.41 -4.73 -24.28
N LYS A 104 9.08 -3.83 -25.00
CA LYS A 104 8.51 -2.51 -25.36
C LYS A 104 7.28 -2.59 -26.24
N LYS A 105 7.01 -3.76 -26.86
CA LYS A 105 5.86 -4.00 -27.73
C LYS A 105 4.81 -4.92 -27.09
N LYS A 106 5.10 -5.47 -25.91
CA LYS A 106 4.18 -6.35 -25.17
C LYS A 106 3.32 -5.55 -24.23
N ASP A 107 2.14 -6.03 -23.95
CA ASP A 107 1.28 -5.43 -22.93
C ASP A 107 1.91 -5.59 -21.52
N THR A 108 1.63 -4.64 -20.65
CA THR A 108 1.80 -4.78 -19.19
C THR A 108 0.55 -5.45 -18.65
N THR A 109 0.71 -6.40 -17.71
CA THR A 109 -0.42 -7.10 -17.09
C THR A 109 -0.34 -7.05 -15.58
N PHE A 110 -1.45 -6.68 -14.94
CA PHE A 110 -1.64 -6.79 -13.50
C PHE A 110 -2.84 -7.70 -13.19
N ILE A 111 -2.68 -8.56 -12.15
CA ILE A 111 -3.77 -9.43 -11.68
C ILE A 111 -3.78 -9.39 -10.16
N TYR A 112 -4.95 -9.10 -9.59
CA TYR A 112 -5.19 -9.08 -8.15
C TYR A 112 -6.16 -10.21 -7.80
N GLN A 113 -5.73 -11.16 -6.98
CA GLN A 113 -6.65 -12.08 -6.33
C GLN A 113 -6.91 -11.57 -4.92
N ILE A 114 -8.14 -11.23 -4.65
CA ILE A 114 -8.55 -10.57 -3.42
C ILE A 114 -9.72 -11.31 -2.77
N LEU A 115 -9.83 -11.16 -1.47
CA LEU A 115 -10.99 -11.58 -0.71
C LEU A 115 -11.76 -10.33 -0.28
N CYS A 116 -13.05 -10.29 -0.57
CA CYS A 116 -13.97 -9.22 -0.14
C CYS A 116 -15.23 -9.89 0.40
N ASN A 117 -15.60 -9.62 1.66
CA ASN A 117 -16.80 -10.15 2.29
C ASN A 117 -16.98 -11.68 2.10
N ASN A 118 -15.89 -12.44 2.34
CA ASN A 118 -15.83 -13.91 2.16
C ASN A 118 -16.00 -14.40 0.71
N LYS A 119 -16.05 -13.52 -0.27
CA LYS A 119 -16.01 -13.87 -1.69
C LYS A 119 -14.60 -13.63 -2.25
N LYS A 120 -14.10 -14.60 -3.00
CA LYS A 120 -12.82 -14.48 -3.69
C LYS A 120 -13.04 -13.95 -5.10
N TYR A 121 -12.31 -12.87 -5.42
CA TYR A 121 -12.31 -12.29 -6.76
C TYR A 121 -10.92 -12.37 -7.38
N GLU A 122 -10.88 -12.49 -8.70
CA GLU A 122 -9.73 -12.21 -9.53
C GLU A 122 -10.08 -11.06 -10.45
N TYR A 123 -9.43 -9.93 -10.25
CA TYR A 123 -9.49 -8.79 -11.13
C TYR A 123 -8.16 -8.62 -11.82
N GLY A 124 -8.17 -8.49 -13.13
CA GLY A 124 -6.95 -8.29 -13.91
C GLY A 124 -7.19 -7.45 -15.15
N PHE A 125 -6.11 -6.87 -15.66
CA PHE A 125 -6.12 -6.13 -16.91
C PHE A 125 -4.74 -6.14 -17.56
N SER A 126 -4.75 -5.99 -18.90
CA SER A 126 -3.56 -5.82 -19.72
C SER A 126 -3.69 -4.54 -20.54
N TYR A 127 -2.60 -3.81 -20.71
CA TYR A 127 -2.60 -2.53 -21.40
C TYR A 127 -1.25 -2.23 -22.05
N ASN A 128 -1.27 -1.34 -23.04
CA ASN A 128 -0.09 -0.72 -23.64
C ASN A 128 -0.26 0.81 -23.66
N ALA A 129 0.64 1.52 -24.34
CA ALA A 129 0.59 2.98 -24.38
C ALA A 129 -0.70 3.56 -24.98
N GLU A 130 -1.40 2.79 -25.80
CA GLU A 130 -2.56 3.28 -26.57
C GLU A 130 -3.90 2.92 -25.92
N ARG A 131 -4.00 1.71 -25.33
CA ARG A 131 -5.29 1.16 -24.89
C ARG A 131 -5.18 0.04 -23.86
N ILE A 132 -6.30 -0.22 -23.23
CA ILE A 132 -6.56 -1.43 -22.44
C ILE A 132 -6.85 -2.55 -23.43
N THR A 133 -6.05 -3.59 -23.45
CA THR A 133 -6.19 -4.73 -24.37
C THR A 133 -7.08 -5.81 -23.81
N LYS A 134 -6.99 -6.03 -22.47
CA LYS A 134 -7.83 -6.96 -21.73
C LYS A 134 -8.22 -6.38 -20.38
N GLU A 135 -9.41 -6.73 -19.90
CA GLU A 135 -9.84 -6.45 -18.54
C GLU A 135 -10.88 -7.48 -18.12
N TRP A 136 -10.76 -8.08 -16.95
CA TRP A 136 -11.70 -9.07 -16.47
C TRP A 136 -11.92 -8.99 -14.97
N LEU A 137 -13.11 -9.40 -14.54
CA LEU A 137 -13.45 -9.67 -13.16
C LEU A 137 -14.14 -11.02 -13.07
N LYS A 138 -13.59 -11.88 -12.22
CA LYS A 138 -14.14 -13.21 -11.94
C LYS A 138 -14.36 -13.37 -10.45
N GLN A 139 -15.44 -14.03 -10.08
CA GLN A 139 -15.64 -14.57 -8.75
C GLN A 139 -15.19 -16.03 -8.74
N ILE A 140 -14.28 -16.38 -7.84
CA ILE A 140 -13.74 -17.73 -7.72
C ILE A 140 -14.41 -18.43 -6.53
N THR A 141 -15.07 -19.55 -6.79
CA THR A 141 -15.62 -20.43 -5.77
C THR A 141 -14.80 -21.72 -5.68
N ARG A 142 -15.11 -22.59 -4.72
CA ARG A 142 -14.43 -23.89 -4.61
C ARG A 142 -14.64 -24.82 -5.82
N LYS A 143 -15.72 -24.65 -6.58
CA LYS A 143 -16.12 -25.55 -7.65
C LYS A 143 -16.10 -24.92 -9.03
N THR A 144 -16.30 -23.61 -9.12
CA THR A 144 -16.51 -22.89 -10.38
C THR A 144 -15.95 -21.49 -10.33
N GLU A 145 -15.67 -20.94 -11.49
CA GLU A 145 -15.38 -19.52 -11.70
C GLU A 145 -16.57 -18.89 -12.41
N TYR A 146 -17.01 -17.73 -11.93
CA TYR A 146 -18.04 -16.94 -12.57
C TYR A 146 -17.41 -15.69 -13.17
N ILE A 147 -17.50 -15.54 -14.49
CA ILE A 147 -17.06 -14.34 -15.19
C ILE A 147 -18.12 -13.26 -14.97
N ILE A 148 -17.80 -12.24 -14.18
CA ILE A 148 -18.69 -11.10 -13.94
C ILE A 148 -18.69 -10.20 -15.16
N PHE A 149 -17.51 -9.86 -15.66
CA PHE A 149 -17.30 -9.29 -16.98
C PHE A 149 -15.93 -9.70 -17.54
N ASP A 150 -15.82 -9.67 -18.84
CA ASP A 150 -14.58 -9.91 -19.58
C ASP A 150 -14.54 -9.02 -20.83
N ARG A 151 -13.44 -8.32 -20.99
CA ARG A 151 -13.13 -7.47 -22.14
C ARG A 151 -11.84 -7.94 -22.77
N ASP A 152 -11.90 -8.34 -24.05
CA ASP A 152 -10.73 -8.68 -24.86
C ASP A 152 -10.91 -8.08 -26.24
N ILE A 153 -10.13 -7.05 -26.57
CA ILE A 153 -10.24 -6.33 -27.84
C ILE A 153 -9.89 -7.19 -29.08
N ALA A 154 -9.18 -8.29 -28.88
CA ALA A 154 -8.87 -9.23 -29.95
C ALA A 154 -10.02 -10.21 -30.23
N SER A 155 -11.03 -10.27 -29.35
CA SER A 155 -12.20 -11.13 -29.49
C SER A 155 -13.18 -10.56 -30.52
N LYS A 156 -13.96 -11.46 -31.17
CA LYS A 156 -15.04 -11.08 -32.07
C LYS A 156 -16.16 -10.29 -31.36
N ASP A 157 -16.42 -10.63 -30.09
CA ASP A 157 -17.28 -9.87 -29.19
C ASP A 157 -16.38 -9.36 -28.05
N PRO A 158 -15.90 -8.08 -28.14
CA PRO A 158 -14.85 -7.59 -27.28
C PRO A 158 -15.30 -7.33 -25.85
N PHE A 159 -16.60 -7.42 -25.53
CA PHE A 159 -17.08 -7.14 -24.18
C PHE A 159 -18.18 -8.11 -23.74
N ASN A 160 -17.88 -9.02 -22.83
CA ASN A 160 -18.83 -9.98 -22.27
C ASN A 160 -19.28 -9.53 -20.86
N ILE A 161 -20.54 -9.12 -20.74
CA ILE A 161 -21.21 -8.76 -19.48
C ILE A 161 -22.45 -9.63 -19.22
N SER A 162 -22.49 -10.82 -19.81
CA SER A 162 -23.66 -11.73 -19.76
C SER A 162 -24.14 -12.03 -18.35
N TYR A 163 -23.20 -12.12 -17.37
CA TYR A 163 -23.55 -12.31 -15.97
C TYR A 163 -24.32 -11.10 -15.42
N LEU A 164 -23.83 -9.88 -15.60
CA LEU A 164 -24.47 -8.64 -15.14
C LEU A 164 -25.86 -8.47 -15.77
N ILE A 165 -25.99 -8.80 -17.06
CA ILE A 165 -27.28 -8.79 -17.77
C ILE A 165 -28.25 -9.78 -17.13
N LYS A 166 -27.79 -11.01 -16.83
CA LYS A 166 -28.63 -12.07 -16.26
C LYS A 166 -29.17 -11.74 -14.87
N ILE A 167 -28.37 -11.11 -14.02
CA ILE A 167 -28.77 -10.81 -12.62
C ILE A 167 -29.62 -9.55 -12.50
N ASN A 168 -29.68 -8.71 -13.54
CA ASN A 168 -30.49 -7.50 -13.54
C ASN A 168 -31.90 -7.79 -14.05
N PRO A 169 -32.97 -7.56 -13.25
CA PRO A 169 -34.33 -7.94 -13.60
C PRO A 169 -34.97 -7.01 -14.62
N LYS A 170 -34.58 -5.72 -14.64
CA LYS A 170 -35.22 -4.71 -15.48
C LYS A 170 -34.57 -4.62 -16.85
N GLU A 171 -35.38 -4.58 -17.88
CA GLU A 171 -34.89 -4.49 -19.27
C GLU A 171 -34.14 -3.20 -19.55
N GLU A 172 -34.58 -2.09 -18.97
CA GLU A 172 -33.93 -0.78 -19.09
C GLU A 172 -32.49 -0.81 -18.51
N GLU A 173 -32.30 -1.43 -17.35
CA GLU A 173 -30.98 -1.58 -16.73
C GLU A 173 -30.05 -2.47 -17.59
N ARG A 174 -30.59 -3.53 -18.21
CA ARG A 174 -29.84 -4.41 -19.13
C ARG A 174 -29.41 -3.68 -20.41
N GLN A 175 -30.29 -2.88 -20.98
CA GLN A 175 -29.98 -2.07 -22.17
C GLN A 175 -28.93 -1.00 -21.81
N PHE A 176 -29.09 -0.36 -20.65
CA PHE A 176 -28.12 0.62 -20.18
C PHE A 176 -26.73 0.00 -19.96
N LEU A 177 -26.65 -1.17 -19.30
CA LEU A 177 -25.39 -1.92 -19.12
C LEU A 177 -24.70 -2.25 -20.44
N ASN A 178 -25.48 -2.72 -21.44
CA ASN A 178 -24.95 -3.02 -22.78
C ASN A 178 -24.39 -1.77 -23.46
N PHE A 179 -25.13 -0.67 -23.40
CA PHE A 179 -24.65 0.61 -23.92
C PHE A 179 -23.40 1.09 -23.18
N PHE A 180 -23.43 1.04 -21.86
CA PHE A 180 -22.32 1.47 -21.00
C PHE A 180 -21.03 0.70 -21.29
N ALA A 181 -21.10 -0.63 -21.40
CA ALA A 181 -19.96 -1.47 -21.74
C ALA A 181 -19.36 -1.10 -23.11
N LYS A 182 -20.22 -0.91 -24.12
CA LYS A 182 -19.78 -0.53 -25.48
C LYS A 182 -19.25 0.89 -25.56
N ALA A 183 -19.74 1.80 -24.71
CA ALA A 183 -19.32 3.19 -24.63
C ALA A 183 -18.04 3.40 -23.82
N THR A 184 -17.52 2.36 -23.16
CA THR A 184 -16.25 2.43 -22.40
C THR A 184 -15.09 2.76 -23.35
N PRO A 185 -14.36 3.87 -23.11
CA PRO A 185 -13.25 4.25 -23.96
C PRO A 185 -12.15 3.18 -23.99
N GLN A 186 -11.44 3.08 -25.10
CA GLN A 186 -10.39 2.06 -25.24
C GLN A 186 -9.23 2.26 -24.28
N HIS A 187 -8.96 3.48 -23.88
CA HIS A 187 -7.87 3.85 -22.95
C HIS A 187 -8.29 3.79 -21.47
N GLN A 188 -9.58 3.57 -21.16
CA GLN A 188 -10.08 3.50 -19.79
C GLN A 188 -10.44 2.07 -19.37
N LEU A 189 -10.24 1.78 -18.09
CA LEU A 189 -10.76 0.57 -17.46
C LEU A 189 -12.29 0.66 -17.29
N PHE A 190 -12.99 -0.44 -17.53
CA PHE A 190 -14.42 -0.52 -17.28
C PHE A 190 -14.76 -0.27 -15.81
N LEU A 191 -13.93 -0.81 -14.90
CA LEU A 191 -14.12 -0.60 -13.47
C LEU A 191 -13.98 0.88 -13.07
N HIS A 192 -13.08 1.64 -13.75
CA HIS A 192 -13.00 3.09 -13.58
C HIS A 192 -14.24 3.81 -14.10
N GLU A 193 -14.77 3.42 -15.26
CA GLU A 193 -15.99 4.03 -15.81
C GLU A 193 -17.19 3.81 -14.88
N VAL A 194 -17.27 2.65 -14.19
CA VAL A 194 -18.30 2.38 -13.17
C VAL A 194 -18.26 3.44 -12.06
N ILE A 195 -17.06 3.87 -11.65
CA ILE A 195 -16.86 4.92 -10.65
C ILE A 195 -17.23 6.29 -11.23
N SER A 196 -16.59 6.67 -12.33
CA SER A 196 -16.62 8.03 -12.88
C SER A 196 -18.01 8.47 -13.34
N ARG A 197 -18.84 7.52 -13.75
CA ARG A 197 -20.22 7.76 -14.24
C ARG A 197 -21.30 7.33 -13.24
N ASN A 198 -20.94 7.04 -12.00
CA ASN A 198 -21.91 6.64 -10.96
C ASN A 198 -22.90 5.56 -11.43
N LEU A 199 -22.37 4.45 -11.97
CA LEU A 199 -23.24 3.38 -12.51
C LEU A 199 -24.28 2.88 -11.50
N ARG A 200 -23.96 2.96 -10.20
CA ARG A 200 -24.82 2.55 -9.09
C ARG A 200 -26.15 3.30 -9.04
N ASP A 201 -26.19 4.54 -9.53
CA ASP A 201 -27.42 5.35 -9.50
C ASP A 201 -28.42 4.88 -10.58
N ASN A 202 -27.96 4.14 -11.59
CA ASN A 202 -28.74 3.74 -12.74
C ASN A 202 -28.99 2.24 -12.87
N VAL A 203 -28.21 1.42 -12.14
CA VAL A 203 -28.24 -0.04 -12.28
C VAL A 203 -28.18 -0.68 -10.90
N SER A 204 -29.11 -1.59 -10.65
CA SER A 204 -29.10 -2.47 -9.48
C SER A 204 -28.21 -3.70 -9.69
N ASN A 205 -28.00 -4.47 -8.60
CA ASN A 205 -27.27 -5.75 -8.61
C ASN A 205 -25.85 -5.68 -9.23
N ILE A 206 -25.09 -4.65 -8.86
CA ILE A 206 -23.67 -4.49 -9.25
C ILE A 206 -22.73 -4.52 -8.04
N GLU A 207 -23.16 -5.15 -6.94
CA GLU A 207 -22.42 -5.23 -5.68
C GLU A 207 -21.03 -5.83 -5.87
N ASP A 208 -20.88 -6.85 -6.72
CA ASP A 208 -19.59 -7.48 -6.98
C ASP A 208 -18.56 -6.50 -7.59
N LEU A 209 -18.99 -5.56 -8.43
CA LEU A 209 -18.13 -4.49 -8.96
C LEU A 209 -17.73 -3.51 -7.85
N TRP A 210 -18.68 -3.10 -7.00
CA TRP A 210 -18.44 -2.16 -5.91
C TRP A 210 -17.57 -2.72 -4.81
N GLU A 211 -17.69 -4.00 -4.49
CA GLU A 211 -16.82 -4.69 -3.53
C GLU A 211 -15.35 -4.60 -3.95
N VAL A 212 -15.08 -4.85 -5.24
CA VAL A 212 -13.72 -4.75 -5.79
C VAL A 212 -13.23 -3.30 -5.82
N ILE A 213 -14.08 -2.36 -6.25
CA ILE A 213 -13.75 -0.92 -6.23
C ILE A 213 -13.40 -0.45 -4.83
N LYS A 214 -14.24 -0.77 -3.83
CA LYS A 214 -13.99 -0.43 -2.41
C LYS A 214 -12.70 -1.05 -1.90
N TRP A 215 -12.37 -2.26 -2.34
CA TRP A 215 -11.11 -2.87 -1.94
C TRP A 215 -9.91 -2.01 -2.39
N PHE A 216 -9.92 -1.51 -3.62
CA PHE A 216 -8.87 -0.59 -4.09
C PHE A 216 -8.90 0.76 -3.36
N ALA A 217 -10.07 1.33 -3.12
CA ALA A 217 -10.22 2.65 -2.52
C ALA A 217 -9.93 2.66 -1.01
N ASP A 218 -10.52 1.73 -0.29
CA ASP A 218 -10.59 1.76 1.15
C ASP A 218 -9.64 0.77 1.84
N THR A 219 -9.39 -0.40 1.22
CA THR A 219 -8.62 -1.47 1.83
C THR A 219 -7.14 -1.40 1.46
N LEU A 220 -6.78 -1.32 0.19
CA LEU A 220 -5.39 -1.27 -0.25
C LEU A 220 -4.77 0.10 0.04
N LYS A 221 -3.77 0.14 0.92
CA LYS A 221 -3.01 1.35 1.28
C LYS A 221 -1.54 1.12 0.92
N VAL A 222 -1.08 1.83 -0.10
CA VAL A 222 0.32 1.78 -0.54
C VAL A 222 1.02 3.04 -0.05
N LEU A 223 2.15 2.87 0.65
CA LEU A 223 2.89 3.93 1.29
C LEU A 223 4.35 3.89 0.82
N PHE A 224 4.77 4.96 0.19
CA PHE A 224 6.18 5.21 -0.14
C PHE A 224 6.87 5.92 1.01
N PRO A 225 8.20 5.95 1.04
CA PRO A 225 8.97 6.54 2.15
C PRO A 225 8.55 7.96 2.55
N ASP A 226 8.12 8.76 1.57
CA ASP A 226 7.72 10.15 1.78
C ASP A 226 6.20 10.37 1.79
N THR A 227 5.39 9.29 1.78
CA THR A 227 3.92 9.39 1.75
C THR A 227 3.37 9.65 3.15
N PRO A 228 2.70 10.78 3.39
CA PRO A 228 2.00 11.01 4.65
C PRO A 228 0.75 10.12 4.73
N TYR A 229 0.50 9.53 5.90
CA TYR A 229 -0.67 8.70 6.12
C TYR A 229 -1.58 9.29 7.19
N LYS A 230 -2.81 9.72 6.80
CA LYS A 230 -3.86 10.23 7.70
C LYS A 230 -3.42 11.29 8.73
N GLN A 231 -2.36 12.03 8.46
CA GLN A 231 -1.81 13.02 9.40
C GLN A 231 -2.84 14.07 9.82
N GLY A 232 -3.67 14.56 8.90
CA GLY A 232 -4.74 15.51 9.23
C GLY A 232 -5.74 14.98 10.24
N GLY A 233 -6.13 13.71 10.12
CA GLY A 233 -7.01 13.05 11.09
C GLY A 233 -6.37 12.90 12.47
N MET A 234 -5.08 12.54 12.51
CA MET A 234 -4.31 12.48 13.76
C MET A 234 -4.24 13.86 14.42
N LEU A 235 -3.86 14.89 13.67
CA LEU A 235 -3.78 16.24 14.22
C LEU A 235 -5.13 16.76 14.73
N LYS A 236 -6.23 16.44 14.02
CA LYS A 236 -7.58 16.76 14.51
C LYS A 236 -7.88 16.06 15.83
N ALA A 237 -7.48 14.81 15.98
CA ALA A 237 -7.67 14.03 17.20
C ALA A 237 -6.88 14.58 18.41
N VAL A 238 -5.77 15.31 18.19
CA VAL A 238 -5.01 15.99 19.26
C VAL A 238 -5.83 17.09 19.97
N ASN A 239 -6.94 17.57 19.42
CA ASN A 239 -7.85 18.45 20.13
C ASN A 239 -8.66 17.73 21.24
N ASP A 240 -8.71 16.39 21.23
CA ASP A 240 -9.28 15.59 22.31
C ASP A 240 -8.21 15.25 23.33
N GLU A 241 -8.39 15.66 24.58
CA GLU A 241 -7.37 15.52 25.63
C GLU A 241 -6.98 14.06 25.93
N GLN A 242 -7.94 13.12 25.83
CA GLN A 242 -7.65 11.69 26.05
C GLN A 242 -6.80 11.11 24.93
N LEU A 243 -7.11 11.45 23.66
CA LEU A 243 -6.32 11.02 22.51
C LEU A 243 -4.95 11.69 22.50
N LYS A 244 -4.87 12.96 22.87
CA LYS A 244 -3.60 13.71 23.02
C LYS A 244 -2.68 13.04 24.04
N GLU A 245 -3.20 12.66 25.21
CA GLU A 245 -2.47 11.92 26.22
C GLU A 245 -2.00 10.55 25.67
N GLY A 246 -2.88 9.81 25.01
CA GLY A 246 -2.54 8.52 24.39
C GLY A 246 -1.45 8.63 23.32
N PHE A 247 -1.43 9.70 22.55
CA PHE A 247 -0.32 9.96 21.61
C PHE A 247 0.99 10.24 22.33
N GLY A 248 0.95 11.02 23.42
CA GLY A 248 2.12 11.26 24.26
C GLY A 248 2.65 9.95 24.87
N GLU A 249 1.77 9.07 25.37
CA GLU A 249 2.16 7.74 25.87
C GLU A 249 2.81 6.88 24.79
N LEU A 250 2.28 6.91 23.57
CA LEU A 250 2.84 6.14 22.45
C LEU A 250 4.24 6.67 22.06
N LEU A 251 4.44 7.98 22.07
CA LEU A 251 5.75 8.59 21.79
C LEU A 251 6.78 8.22 22.88
N ARG A 252 6.39 8.25 24.15
CA ARG A 252 7.23 7.77 25.26
C ARG A 252 7.56 6.27 25.13
N TYR A 253 6.57 5.46 24.73
CA TYR A 253 6.77 4.03 24.50
C TYR A 253 7.84 3.74 23.43
N PHE A 254 7.96 4.60 22.43
CA PHE A 254 8.97 4.49 21.37
C PHE A 254 10.30 5.20 21.71
N ASP A 255 10.48 5.61 22.96
CA ASP A 255 11.71 6.23 23.45
C ASP A 255 12.17 7.46 22.65
N THR A 256 11.22 8.30 22.27
CA THR A 256 11.48 9.52 21.50
C THR A 256 12.02 10.68 22.34
N GLY A 257 11.94 10.60 23.66
CA GLY A 257 12.21 11.71 24.60
C GLY A 257 11.03 12.69 24.74
N ILE A 258 10.03 12.63 23.84
CA ILE A 258 8.86 13.51 23.87
C ILE A 258 7.92 13.10 25.01
N GLN A 259 7.55 14.08 25.84
CA GLN A 259 6.62 13.86 26.95
C GLN A 259 5.17 14.03 26.56
N ALA A 260 4.88 15.00 25.71
CA ALA A 260 3.55 15.30 25.22
C ALA A 260 3.61 16.04 23.86
N ILE A 261 2.47 16.23 23.24
CA ILE A 261 2.30 17.05 22.03
C ILE A 261 1.22 18.10 22.25
N ASP A 262 1.28 19.19 21.51
CA ASP A 262 0.27 20.23 21.55
C ASP A 262 0.05 20.86 20.16
N LEU A 263 -1.08 21.56 19.99
CA LEU A 263 -1.42 22.32 18.81
C LEU A 263 -1.62 23.78 19.16
N ILE A 264 -0.74 24.64 18.67
CA ILE A 264 -0.84 26.08 18.87
C ILE A 264 -1.45 26.77 17.65
N ASP A 265 -2.30 27.76 17.92
CA ASP A 265 -2.90 28.60 16.86
C ASP A 265 -1.81 29.43 16.17
N VAL A 266 -1.84 29.44 14.83
CA VAL A 266 -0.94 30.26 14.00
C VAL A 266 -1.75 30.95 12.91
N ASP A 267 -1.25 32.12 12.50
CA ASP A 267 -1.88 32.88 11.42
C ASP A 267 -1.54 32.24 10.07
N PHE A 268 -2.56 31.66 9.41
CA PHE A 268 -2.42 31.01 8.10
C PHE A 268 -1.85 31.96 7.04
N ASP A 269 -2.22 33.24 7.07
CA ASP A 269 -1.77 34.20 6.09
C ASP A 269 -0.30 34.60 6.27
N LYS A 270 0.25 34.38 7.47
CA LYS A 270 1.68 34.61 7.77
C LYS A 270 2.56 33.38 7.53
N LEU A 271 1.98 32.23 7.20
CA LEU A 271 2.79 31.08 6.78
C LEU A 271 3.56 31.43 5.50
N GLY A 272 4.84 31.11 5.47
CA GLY A 272 5.76 31.41 4.35
C GLY A 272 5.46 30.69 3.03
N ILE A 273 4.30 30.03 2.90
CA ILE A 273 3.86 29.35 1.68
C ILE A 273 3.41 30.33 0.61
N THR A 274 3.55 29.95 -0.67
CA THR A 274 3.17 30.79 -1.81
C THR A 274 1.67 31.10 -1.86
N GLN A 275 1.28 32.19 -2.49
CA GLN A 275 -0.13 32.57 -2.65
C GLN A 275 -0.91 31.50 -3.44
N ASP A 276 -0.28 30.88 -4.45
CA ASP A 276 -0.88 29.80 -5.22
C ASP A 276 -1.19 28.59 -4.35
N MET A 277 -0.28 28.23 -3.44
CA MET A 277 -0.49 27.15 -2.47
C MET A 277 -1.62 27.50 -1.50
N LYS A 278 -1.69 28.74 -0.98
CA LYS A 278 -2.80 29.20 -0.13
C LYS A 278 -4.14 29.08 -0.85
N GLN A 279 -4.19 29.52 -2.10
CA GLN A 279 -5.41 29.46 -2.91
C GLN A 279 -5.80 28.01 -3.23
N PHE A 280 -4.83 27.14 -3.53
CA PHE A 280 -5.06 25.71 -3.73
C PHE A 280 -5.68 25.05 -2.49
N ILE A 281 -5.07 25.25 -1.32
CA ILE A 281 -5.56 24.71 -0.03
C ILE A 281 -6.98 25.20 0.23
N LYS A 282 -7.24 26.51 0.04
CA LYS A 282 -8.58 27.09 0.23
C LYS A 282 -9.61 26.45 -0.71
N THR A 283 -9.26 26.31 -1.98
CA THR A 283 -10.15 25.74 -2.99
C THR A 283 -10.41 24.27 -2.74
N ASP A 284 -9.39 23.51 -2.33
CA ASP A 284 -9.52 22.07 -2.06
C ASP A 284 -10.40 21.80 -0.84
N LEU A 285 -10.14 22.48 0.27
CA LEU A 285 -10.97 22.35 1.49
C LEU A 285 -12.40 22.85 1.29
N SER A 286 -12.63 23.87 0.48
CA SER A 286 -13.97 24.41 0.22
C SER A 286 -14.85 23.48 -0.63
N LYS A 287 -14.28 22.53 -1.36
CA LYS A 287 -15.02 21.51 -2.13
C LYS A 287 -15.61 20.41 -1.25
N SER A 288 -15.17 20.30 0.00
CA SER A 288 -15.71 19.31 0.91
C SER A 288 -17.17 19.62 1.23
N SER A 289 -18.04 18.64 1.10
CA SER A 289 -19.45 18.73 1.48
C SER A 289 -19.68 18.72 3.00
N ASN A 290 -18.62 18.55 3.78
CA ASN A 290 -18.71 18.53 5.24
C ASN A 290 -18.75 19.96 5.81
N ALA A 291 -19.51 20.17 6.88
CA ALA A 291 -19.60 21.45 7.58
C ALA A 291 -18.20 21.93 8.08
N GLU A 292 -17.30 21.01 8.32
CA GLU A 292 -15.91 21.26 8.69
C GLU A 292 -15.00 20.39 7.82
N ALA A 293 -14.19 21.03 6.98
CA ALA A 293 -13.13 20.37 6.22
C ALA A 293 -11.79 20.54 6.94
N PHE A 294 -10.94 19.53 6.90
CA PHE A 294 -9.60 19.60 7.49
C PHE A 294 -8.57 18.84 6.66
N GLY A 295 -7.32 19.25 6.82
CA GLY A 295 -6.17 18.60 6.19
C GLY A 295 -4.89 18.83 6.99
N SER A 296 -3.82 18.20 6.58
CA SER A 296 -2.47 18.50 7.08
C SER A 296 -1.64 19.21 6.03
N LEU A 297 -0.78 20.10 6.49
CA LEU A 297 0.22 20.75 5.67
C LEU A 297 1.60 20.55 6.32
N ARG A 298 2.54 19.95 5.57
CA ARG A 298 3.95 19.92 5.97
C ARG A 298 4.69 21.02 5.22
N PHE A 299 5.29 21.93 5.97
CA PHE A 299 6.04 23.06 5.42
C PHE A 299 7.22 23.38 6.33
N GLU A 300 8.42 23.54 5.75
CA GLU A 300 9.69 23.76 6.50
C GLU A 300 9.87 22.78 7.67
N ASN A 301 9.66 21.48 7.41
CA ASN A 301 9.67 20.39 8.38
C ASN A 301 8.67 20.53 9.54
N ASN A 302 7.80 21.53 9.53
CA ASN A 302 6.72 21.66 10.48
C ASN A 302 5.43 21.01 9.97
N LEU A 303 4.60 20.56 10.89
CA LEU A 303 3.31 19.95 10.58
C LEU A 303 2.19 20.83 11.11
N TYR A 304 1.25 21.17 10.23
CA TYR A 304 0.12 22.04 10.53
C TYR A 304 -1.19 21.30 10.31
N LEU A 305 -2.13 21.48 11.23
CA LEU A 305 -3.54 21.18 11.00
C LEU A 305 -4.19 22.40 10.36
N ILE A 306 -4.75 22.23 9.19
CA ILE A 306 -5.52 23.26 8.50
C ILE A 306 -6.98 22.88 8.57
N THR A 307 -7.83 23.76 9.05
CA THR A 307 -9.28 23.58 9.10
C THR A 307 -9.99 24.69 8.36
N TYR A 308 -11.08 24.33 7.69
CA TYR A 308 -11.96 25.28 6.99
C TYR A 308 -13.34 25.21 7.62
N VAL A 309 -13.70 26.27 8.32
CA VAL A 309 -14.96 26.40 9.07
C VAL A 309 -15.53 27.79 8.82
N ASP A 310 -16.82 27.89 8.53
CA ASP A 310 -17.53 29.16 8.32
C ASP A 310 -16.83 30.09 7.31
N SER A 311 -16.38 29.50 6.18
CA SER A 311 -15.64 30.21 5.13
C SER A 311 -14.28 30.79 5.56
N THR A 312 -13.78 30.38 6.73
CA THR A 312 -12.50 30.85 7.28
C THR A 312 -11.51 29.71 7.40
N ILE A 313 -10.26 29.95 7.03
CA ILE A 313 -9.16 29.01 7.27
C ILE A 313 -8.55 29.30 8.64
N LYS A 314 -8.40 28.27 9.44
CA LYS A 314 -7.62 28.26 10.68
C LYS A 314 -6.45 27.32 10.54
N ALA A 315 -5.32 27.68 11.11
CA ALA A 315 -4.13 26.85 11.12
C ALA A 315 -3.63 26.66 12.54
N LYS A 316 -3.25 25.42 12.89
CA LYS A 316 -2.59 25.10 14.15
C LYS A 316 -1.28 24.38 13.84
N LYS A 317 -0.21 24.77 14.50
CA LYS A 317 1.11 24.14 14.39
C LYS A 317 1.28 23.07 15.46
N LEU A 318 1.74 21.89 15.08
CA LEU A 318 2.13 20.84 16.02
C LEU A 318 3.45 21.24 16.72
N GLN A 319 3.46 21.09 18.03
CA GLN A 319 4.64 21.19 18.88
C GLN A 319 4.82 19.92 19.70
N THR A 320 6.07 19.58 19.97
CA THR A 320 6.46 18.54 20.92
C THR A 320 6.91 19.19 22.23
N ILE A 321 6.72 18.49 23.33
CA ILE A 321 6.99 18.99 24.68
C ILE A 321 8.01 18.09 25.33
N HIS A 322 9.09 18.69 25.81
CA HIS A 322 10.17 18.02 26.53
C HIS A 322 10.30 18.56 27.96
N ASN A 323 10.78 17.74 28.87
CA ASN A 323 11.12 18.18 30.22
C ASN A 323 12.51 18.86 30.22
N ILE A 324 12.65 19.96 30.93
CA ILE A 324 13.95 20.56 31.21
C ILE A 324 14.64 19.75 32.31
N ILE A 325 15.94 19.49 32.16
CA ILE A 325 16.69 18.59 33.10
C ILE A 325 16.76 19.14 34.50
N ASP A 326 16.96 20.47 34.62
CA ASP A 326 17.26 21.16 35.91
C ASP A 326 16.08 22.02 36.39
N ASP A 327 14.90 21.89 35.80
CA ASP A 327 13.71 22.68 36.11
C ASP A 327 12.43 21.85 35.93
N ASP A 328 11.36 22.20 36.66
CA ASP A 328 10.02 21.65 36.50
C ASP A 328 9.31 22.23 35.27
N ASP A 329 9.91 23.21 34.58
CA ASP A 329 9.37 23.80 33.35
C ASP A 329 9.50 22.87 32.15
N LYS A 330 8.76 23.20 31.10
CA LYS A 330 8.69 22.44 29.83
C LYS A 330 9.24 23.27 28.69
N GLU A 331 9.97 22.61 27.81
CA GLU A 331 10.46 23.20 26.56
C GLU A 331 9.61 22.72 25.38
N TYR A 332 9.29 23.64 24.47
CA TYR A 332 8.43 23.39 23.31
C TYR A 332 9.26 23.42 22.03
N PHE A 333 9.32 22.29 21.35
CA PHE A 333 10.01 22.15 20.08
C PHE A 333 9.03 22.11 18.91
N SER A 334 9.48 22.60 17.78
CA SER A 334 8.78 22.35 16.51
C SER A 334 9.09 20.93 16.05
N LEU A 335 8.20 20.30 15.27
CA LEU A 335 8.48 18.97 14.74
C LEU A 335 9.78 18.93 13.91
N GLY A 336 10.14 20.05 13.25
CA GLY A 336 11.39 20.19 12.50
C GLY A 336 12.67 20.19 13.35
N ASP A 337 12.55 20.44 14.65
CA ASP A 337 13.68 20.39 15.61
C ASP A 337 13.96 18.97 16.08
N GLU A 338 13.01 18.05 15.87
CA GLU A 338 13.16 16.65 16.20
C GLU A 338 14.03 15.89 15.18
N SER A 339 14.63 14.77 15.64
CA SER A 339 15.38 13.90 14.75
C SER A 339 14.50 13.32 13.62
N ASP A 340 15.11 12.97 12.47
CA ASP A 340 14.38 12.33 11.37
C ASP A 340 13.66 11.05 11.82
N GLY A 341 14.26 10.26 12.72
CA GLY A 341 13.65 9.07 13.31
C GLY A 341 12.40 9.41 14.13
N THR A 342 12.45 10.46 14.95
CA THR A 342 11.33 10.94 15.75
C THR A 342 10.21 11.44 14.82
N GLN A 343 10.53 12.25 13.81
CA GLN A 343 9.56 12.71 12.81
C GLN A 343 8.90 11.54 12.09
N ARG A 344 9.67 10.50 11.78
CA ARG A 344 9.15 9.29 11.13
C ARG A 344 8.19 8.51 12.04
N ILE A 345 8.42 8.48 13.35
CA ILE A 345 7.48 7.88 14.29
C ILE A 345 6.12 8.59 14.24
N PHE A 346 6.11 9.93 14.16
CA PHE A 346 4.85 10.67 13.94
C PHE A 346 4.09 10.21 12.70
N ASP A 347 4.80 9.95 11.60
CA ASP A 347 4.18 9.45 10.37
C ASP A 347 3.57 8.04 10.57
N TYR A 348 4.15 7.24 11.48
CA TYR A 348 3.68 5.88 11.78
C TYR A 348 2.56 5.81 12.83
N ILE A 349 2.31 6.84 13.63
CA ILE A 349 1.23 6.79 14.64
C ILE A 349 -0.13 6.44 14.03
N PRO A 350 -0.63 7.14 12.99
CA PRO A 350 -1.90 6.79 12.37
C PRO A 350 -1.91 5.39 11.74
N LEU A 351 -0.75 4.98 11.20
CA LEU A 351 -0.58 3.65 10.62
C LEU A 351 -0.68 2.56 11.70
N ILE A 352 -0.02 2.74 12.86
CA ILE A 352 -0.06 1.80 13.97
C ILE A 352 -1.51 1.62 14.47
N LEU A 353 -2.25 2.71 14.60
CA LEU A 353 -3.65 2.67 15.02
C LEU A 353 -4.51 1.87 14.03
N ASP A 354 -4.34 2.12 12.72
CA ASP A 354 -5.09 1.39 11.70
C ASP A 354 -4.62 -0.08 11.55
N LEU A 355 -3.35 -0.39 11.79
CA LEU A 355 -2.84 -1.77 11.82
C LEU A 355 -3.50 -2.59 12.94
N ILE A 356 -3.82 -1.94 14.06
CA ILE A 356 -4.43 -2.58 15.22
C ILE A 356 -5.96 -2.67 15.09
N GLN A 357 -6.61 -1.67 14.49
CA GLN A 357 -8.07 -1.53 14.48
C GLN A 357 -8.73 -1.89 13.14
N GLY A 358 -7.99 -1.79 12.03
CA GLY A 358 -8.57 -1.75 10.70
C GLY A 358 -8.48 -3.04 9.91
N GLU A 359 -9.38 -3.19 8.94
CA GLU A 359 -9.36 -4.21 7.90
C GLU A 359 -8.66 -3.64 6.65
N LYS A 360 -7.34 -3.48 6.71
CA LYS A 360 -6.54 -2.84 5.67
C LYS A 360 -5.45 -3.77 5.17
N VAL A 361 -5.05 -3.57 3.93
CA VAL A 361 -3.85 -4.16 3.31
C VAL A 361 -2.83 -3.04 3.16
N PHE A 362 -1.86 -3.00 4.04
CA PHE A 362 -0.75 -2.04 3.96
C PHE A 362 0.37 -2.63 3.13
N VAL A 363 0.84 -1.85 2.17
CA VAL A 363 2.05 -2.12 1.38
C VAL A 363 3.00 -0.94 1.59
N ILE A 364 4.11 -1.17 2.29
CA ILE A 364 5.01 -0.11 2.74
C ILE A 364 6.37 -0.30 2.09
N ASP A 365 6.81 0.69 1.31
CA ASP A 365 8.16 0.67 0.74
C ASP A 365 9.18 1.23 1.73
N GLU A 366 10.36 0.56 1.84
CA GLU A 366 11.44 0.93 2.73
C GLU A 366 10.95 1.26 4.16
N MET A 367 10.25 0.30 4.77
CA MET A 367 9.61 0.50 6.08
C MET A 367 10.62 0.93 7.16
N GLU A 368 11.90 0.56 7.05
CA GLU A 368 12.98 0.91 7.97
C GLU A 368 13.50 2.35 7.82
N ARG A 369 13.12 3.08 6.78
CA ARG A 369 13.72 4.40 6.51
C ARG A 369 13.64 5.31 7.75
N CYS A 370 14.81 5.75 8.20
CA CYS A 370 15.01 6.57 9.40
C CYS A 370 14.62 5.91 10.74
N LEU A 371 14.30 4.61 10.77
CA LEU A 371 13.95 3.90 11.99
C LEU A 371 15.08 2.98 12.45
N HIS A 372 15.30 2.92 13.76
CA HIS A 372 16.21 1.95 14.34
C HIS A 372 15.69 0.52 14.17
N PRO A 373 16.53 -0.49 13.87
CA PRO A 373 16.09 -1.89 13.68
C PRO A 373 15.24 -2.46 14.82
N ALA A 374 15.58 -2.14 16.07
CA ALA A 374 14.80 -2.57 17.23
C ALA A 374 13.38 -2.01 17.24
N LEU A 375 13.19 -0.78 16.74
CA LEU A 375 11.87 -0.16 16.60
C LEU A 375 11.04 -0.88 15.53
N MET A 376 11.65 -1.18 14.39
CA MET A 376 11.02 -1.95 13.33
C MET A 376 10.55 -3.32 13.82
N ARG A 377 11.43 -4.04 14.51
CA ARG A 377 11.07 -5.32 15.13
C ARG A 377 9.86 -5.16 16.05
N LYS A 378 9.89 -4.11 16.89
CA LYS A 378 8.82 -3.84 17.84
C LYS A 378 7.48 -3.52 17.18
N LEU A 379 7.48 -2.77 16.08
CA LEU A 379 6.27 -2.50 15.28
C LEU A 379 5.65 -3.79 14.71
N ILE A 380 6.47 -4.69 14.19
CA ILE A 380 6.02 -5.98 13.66
C ILE A 380 5.47 -6.87 14.78
N GLU A 381 6.14 -6.93 15.94
CA GLU A 381 5.66 -7.67 17.11
C GLU A 381 4.30 -7.13 17.61
N LEU A 382 4.14 -5.80 17.69
CA LEU A 382 2.88 -5.15 18.06
C LEU A 382 1.76 -5.46 17.05
N PHE A 383 2.08 -5.42 15.76
CA PHE A 383 1.14 -5.80 14.72
C PHE A 383 0.59 -7.21 14.95
N PHE A 384 1.44 -8.22 15.12
CA PHE A 384 0.97 -9.58 15.35
C PHE A 384 0.25 -9.75 16.67
N LYS A 385 0.72 -9.09 17.73
CA LYS A 385 0.11 -9.17 19.06
C LYS A 385 -1.31 -8.63 19.09
N TYR A 386 -1.58 -7.52 18.41
CA TYR A 386 -2.87 -6.82 18.51
C TYR A 386 -3.80 -7.06 17.32
N SER A 387 -3.31 -7.59 16.18
CA SER A 387 -4.14 -7.91 15.02
C SER A 387 -4.73 -9.33 15.00
N ASN A 388 -4.74 -10.04 16.14
CA ASN A 388 -5.02 -11.48 16.20
C ASN A 388 -6.34 -11.96 15.59
N ASN A 389 -7.38 -11.17 15.57
CA ASN A 389 -8.68 -11.57 14.99
C ASN A 389 -9.12 -10.63 13.86
N ILE A 390 -8.19 -9.86 13.31
CA ILE A 390 -8.48 -8.83 12.32
C ILE A 390 -7.84 -9.20 10.99
N SER A 391 -8.54 -8.93 9.88
CA SER A 391 -8.08 -9.19 8.52
C SER A 391 -7.11 -8.14 7.99
N THR A 392 -6.30 -7.51 8.87
CA THR A 392 -5.28 -6.56 8.48
C THR A 392 -4.06 -7.28 7.95
N GLN A 393 -3.46 -6.78 6.87
CA GLN A 393 -2.23 -7.28 6.30
C GLN A 393 -1.14 -6.21 6.29
N LEU A 394 0.09 -6.63 6.59
CA LEU A 394 1.29 -5.81 6.54
C LEU A 394 2.30 -6.42 5.56
N ILE A 395 2.40 -5.83 4.38
CA ILE A 395 3.39 -6.17 3.34
C ILE A 395 4.41 -5.04 3.31
N PHE A 396 5.69 -5.35 3.39
CA PHE A 396 6.69 -4.29 3.41
C PHE A 396 7.97 -4.70 2.70
N THR A 397 8.64 -3.73 2.12
CA THR A 397 9.99 -3.92 1.62
C THR A 397 10.99 -3.44 2.66
N THR A 398 12.15 -4.08 2.71
CA THR A 398 13.20 -3.73 3.67
C THR A 398 14.60 -4.13 3.17
N HIS A 399 15.59 -3.38 3.66
CA HIS A 399 17.01 -3.72 3.59
C HIS A 399 17.55 -4.28 4.91
N GLU A 400 16.73 -4.22 5.98
CA GLU A 400 17.15 -4.57 7.33
C GLU A 400 17.22 -6.09 7.52
N SER A 401 18.43 -6.64 7.43
CA SER A 401 18.67 -8.09 7.49
C SER A 401 18.35 -8.70 8.86
N THR A 402 18.39 -7.93 9.94
CA THR A 402 18.11 -8.41 11.31
C THR A 402 16.64 -8.84 11.48
N LEU A 403 15.74 -8.38 10.58
CA LEU A 403 14.35 -8.83 10.54
C LEU A 403 14.18 -10.24 9.93
N MET A 404 15.23 -10.80 9.30
CA MET A 404 15.24 -12.20 8.83
C MET A 404 15.40 -13.19 9.98
N ASP A 405 14.50 -13.14 10.93
CA ASP A 405 14.48 -13.95 12.12
C ASP A 405 13.21 -14.83 12.14
N GLN A 406 13.38 -16.15 12.36
CA GLN A 406 12.28 -17.11 12.38
C GLN A 406 11.38 -16.99 13.61
N ASP A 407 11.82 -16.30 14.66
CA ASP A 407 10.99 -15.96 15.80
C ASP A 407 10.10 -14.74 15.52
N LEU A 408 10.48 -13.91 14.53
CA LEU A 408 9.72 -12.74 14.10
C LEU A 408 8.85 -13.01 12.87
N LEU A 409 9.38 -13.70 11.86
CA LEU A 409 8.71 -13.93 10.58
C LEU A 409 8.72 -15.44 10.22
N ARG A 410 7.66 -15.89 9.63
CA ARG A 410 7.59 -17.22 9.02
C ARG A 410 8.39 -17.25 7.73
N ARG A 411 8.90 -18.40 7.33
CA ARG A 411 9.64 -18.54 6.06
C ARG A 411 8.80 -18.25 4.82
N ASP A 412 7.51 -18.55 4.89
CA ASP A 412 6.54 -18.29 3.84
C ASP A 412 6.08 -16.81 3.79
N GLU A 413 6.48 -16.00 4.77
CA GLU A 413 6.35 -14.53 4.77
C GLU A 413 7.58 -13.82 4.18
N ILE A 414 8.72 -14.52 4.04
CA ILE A 414 9.97 -13.94 3.56
C ILE A 414 10.07 -14.12 2.04
N TRP A 415 10.13 -13.01 1.35
CA TRP A 415 10.33 -12.91 -0.09
C TRP A 415 11.68 -12.28 -0.40
N LEU A 416 12.32 -12.74 -1.45
CA LEU A 416 13.58 -12.24 -1.98
C LEU A 416 13.33 -11.63 -3.35
N ILE A 417 13.74 -10.39 -3.54
CA ILE A 417 13.73 -9.73 -4.84
C ILE A 417 15.17 -9.55 -5.29
N GLU A 418 15.49 -10.11 -6.44
CA GLU A 418 16.82 -9.99 -7.04
C GLU A 418 16.72 -9.55 -8.49
N LYS A 419 17.74 -8.86 -8.96
CA LYS A 419 17.87 -8.46 -10.36
C LYS A 419 19.05 -9.20 -10.98
N ASN A 420 18.81 -9.84 -12.12
CA ASN A 420 19.86 -10.54 -12.85
C ASN A 420 20.75 -9.57 -13.65
N LYS A 421 21.77 -10.09 -14.32
CA LYS A 421 22.72 -9.28 -15.14
C LYS A 421 22.05 -8.57 -16.31
N GLU A 422 20.90 -9.03 -16.75
CA GLU A 422 20.10 -8.45 -17.84
C GLU A 422 19.15 -7.35 -17.32
N GLY A 423 19.18 -7.07 -16.02
CA GLY A 423 18.33 -6.06 -15.39
C GLY A 423 16.90 -6.55 -15.10
N VAL A 424 16.63 -7.85 -15.22
CA VAL A 424 15.32 -8.43 -14.96
C VAL A 424 15.19 -8.76 -13.47
N SER A 425 14.15 -8.22 -12.82
CA SER A 425 13.80 -8.54 -11.44
C SER A 425 12.93 -9.80 -11.36
N SER A 426 13.16 -10.61 -10.32
CA SER A 426 12.37 -11.80 -10.02
C SER A 426 12.04 -11.90 -8.53
N LEU A 427 10.90 -12.52 -8.22
CA LEU A 427 10.39 -12.81 -6.88
C LEU A 427 10.66 -14.25 -6.50
N LYS A 428 11.19 -14.48 -5.30
CA LYS A 428 11.43 -15.84 -4.77
C LYS A 428 10.94 -15.91 -3.34
N ARG A 429 10.04 -16.82 -3.05
CA ARG A 429 9.63 -17.08 -1.67
C ARG A 429 10.61 -18.05 -0.99
N LEU A 430 11.00 -17.74 0.23
CA LEU A 430 12.10 -18.44 0.91
C LEU A 430 11.78 -19.92 1.14
N ASP A 431 10.55 -20.27 1.52
CA ASP A 431 10.13 -21.64 1.78
C ASP A 431 9.98 -22.51 0.51
N GLU A 432 9.74 -21.90 -0.64
CA GLU A 432 9.60 -22.60 -1.93
C GLU A 432 10.94 -22.89 -2.61
N LYS A 433 11.93 -22.03 -2.41
CA LYS A 433 13.23 -22.11 -3.13
C LYS A 433 14.32 -22.82 -2.32
N PHE A 434 14.21 -22.79 -0.99
CA PHE A 434 15.30 -23.25 -0.14
C PHE A 434 14.81 -24.26 0.89
N ASN A 435 15.31 -25.50 0.81
CA ASN A 435 15.02 -26.54 1.82
C ASN A 435 15.90 -26.32 3.07
N LEU A 436 15.53 -25.34 3.89
CA LEU A 436 16.29 -24.91 5.06
C LEU A 436 15.88 -25.71 6.31
N ARG A 437 16.85 -26.06 7.15
CA ARG A 437 16.59 -26.56 8.51
C ARG A 437 16.13 -25.43 9.42
N PHE A 438 15.39 -25.74 10.48
CA PHE A 438 14.82 -24.74 11.39
C PHE A 438 15.85 -24.02 12.25
N ASP A 439 17.00 -24.67 12.49
CA ASP A 439 18.11 -24.17 13.28
C ASP A 439 19.05 -23.22 12.51
N LYS A 440 18.76 -22.98 11.22
CA LYS A 440 19.61 -22.17 10.39
C LYS A 440 19.37 -20.68 10.62
N GLU A 441 20.43 -19.94 10.93
CA GLU A 441 20.42 -18.47 11.00
C GLU A 441 20.17 -17.91 9.59
N LEU A 442 18.96 -17.37 9.37
CA LEU A 442 18.55 -16.86 8.07
C LEU A 442 19.32 -15.60 7.71
N GLU A 443 19.45 -14.66 8.65
CA GLU A 443 20.22 -13.43 8.46
C GLU A 443 21.65 -13.71 7.96
N ARG A 444 22.38 -14.55 8.70
CA ARG A 444 23.77 -14.89 8.35
C ARG A 444 23.88 -15.56 6.97
N SER A 445 22.87 -16.36 6.61
CA SER A 445 22.82 -17.01 5.29
C SER A 445 22.54 -16.02 4.17
N TYR A 446 21.66 -15.03 4.43
CA TYR A 446 21.36 -13.96 3.51
C TYR A 446 22.59 -13.07 3.25
N LEU A 447 23.24 -12.61 4.34
CA LEU A 447 24.47 -11.79 4.25
C LEU A 447 25.62 -12.48 3.54
N LYS A 448 25.70 -13.83 3.63
CA LYS A 448 26.66 -14.64 2.85
C LYS A 448 26.28 -14.87 1.39
N GLY A 449 25.16 -14.30 0.94
CA GLY A 449 24.68 -14.44 -0.43
C GLY A 449 24.13 -15.83 -0.78
N LEU A 450 23.85 -16.70 0.20
CA LEU A 450 23.38 -18.06 -0.05
C LEU A 450 21.97 -18.11 -0.66
N PHE A 451 21.24 -17.02 -0.56
CA PHE A 451 19.89 -16.89 -1.12
C PHE A 451 19.85 -16.10 -2.44
N GLY A 452 21.01 -15.59 -2.90
CA GLY A 452 21.14 -14.88 -4.18
C GLY A 452 20.81 -13.39 -4.15
N ALA A 453 20.02 -12.92 -3.20
CA ALA A 453 19.52 -11.54 -3.13
C ALA A 453 20.45 -10.59 -2.35
N SER A 454 21.77 -10.78 -2.45
CA SER A 454 22.79 -9.91 -1.83
C SER A 454 23.51 -9.05 -2.87
N PRO A 455 24.07 -7.88 -2.45
CA PRO A 455 24.84 -7.03 -3.36
C PRO A 455 26.02 -7.78 -3.96
N ASN A 456 26.20 -7.64 -5.26
CA ASN A 456 27.35 -8.19 -5.96
C ASN A 456 28.36 -7.06 -6.20
N PHE A 457 29.40 -7.01 -5.36
CA PHE A 457 30.43 -5.99 -5.49
C PHE A 457 31.33 -6.30 -6.68
N GLY A 458 31.66 -5.26 -7.45
CA GLY A 458 32.65 -5.36 -8.53
C GLY A 458 34.09 -5.59 -8.04
N SER A 459 35.02 -5.74 -8.94
CA SER A 459 36.45 -5.90 -8.60
C SER A 459 37.04 -4.61 -8.01
N GLU A 460 37.82 -4.72 -6.94
CA GLU A 460 38.60 -3.61 -6.36
C GLU A 460 39.54 -2.95 -7.38
N GLY A 461 39.94 -3.66 -8.41
CA GLY A 461 40.72 -3.12 -9.52
C GLY A 461 40.04 -1.95 -10.24
N THR A 462 38.71 -1.83 -10.16
CA THR A 462 38.00 -0.68 -10.71
C THR A 462 38.31 0.62 -9.95
N ILE A 463 38.44 0.54 -8.63
CA ILE A 463 38.81 1.68 -7.77
C ILE A 463 40.23 2.12 -8.06
N LEU A 464 41.16 1.15 -8.24
CA LEU A 464 42.56 1.43 -8.60
C LEU A 464 42.69 2.09 -9.96
N LYS A 465 41.90 1.67 -10.97
CA LYS A 465 41.86 2.31 -12.28
C LYS A 465 41.35 3.76 -12.19
N LEU A 466 40.29 4.00 -11.40
CA LEU A 466 39.79 5.33 -11.19
C LEU A 466 40.83 6.25 -10.52
N LYS A 467 41.53 5.73 -9.50
CA LYS A 467 42.61 6.46 -8.83
C LYS A 467 43.71 6.85 -9.83
N ALA A 468 44.16 5.92 -10.67
CA ALA A 468 45.18 6.18 -11.69
C ALA A 468 44.75 7.27 -12.70
N LEU A 469 43.44 7.36 -13.03
CA LEU A 469 42.90 8.40 -13.91
C LEU A 469 42.79 9.79 -13.21
N LEU A 470 42.66 9.82 -11.90
CA LEU A 470 42.60 11.09 -11.12
C LEU A 470 44.03 11.62 -10.84
N ASP A 471 45.05 10.76 -10.86
CA ASP A 471 46.45 11.11 -10.63
C ASP A 471 47.17 11.51 -11.95
N SER A 472 46.50 11.38 -13.11
CA SER A 472 47.01 11.75 -14.46
C SER A 472 46.49 13.11 -14.89
#